data_ed319a08de030f663faadada812532ba
#
_entry.id   ed319a08de030f663faadada812532ba
#
_cell.length_a   1.000
_cell.length_b   1.000
_cell.length_c   1.000
_cell.angle_alpha   90.00
_cell.angle_beta   90.00
_cell.angle_gamma   90.00
#
_symmetry.space_group_name_H-M   'P 1'
#
loop_
_entity.id
_entity.type
_entity.pdbx_description
1 polymer ?
#
loop_
_entity_poly.entity_id
_entity_poly.type
_entity_poly.pdbx_seq_one_letter_code
_entity_poly.pdbx_strand_id
1 'polypeptide(L)'
;MHIVRHALRAGIWITFALLTPAVASAVDTPDLRGHWKRNPELSQDALSKVFASLALEGRGFSPDEQRFHDALLKFIKVIDRLQIELTAEDVKIILSDDEVQIYYPGRSRVRDGVLGGRLEVVAHWRGDELIIQEKNEFGKLVQSLSLNREGRLAVLLSLDDRRLRAPLLLLSVYDRVPAQP
;
A
#
# COMPACT_ATOMS: atom_id res chain seq x y z
N MET A 1 80.54 -15.80 36.26
CA MET A 1 79.79 -15.36 35.07
C MET A 1 78.46 -16.10 35.09
N HIS A 2 77.40 -15.42 35.69
CA HIS A 2 76.09 -16.03 35.91
C HIS A 2 75.10 -15.44 34.90
N ILE A 3 74.56 -16.30 34.07
CA ILE A 3 73.46 -15.97 33.13
C ILE A 3 72.12 -16.28 33.80
N VAL A 4 71.39 -15.25 34.12
CA VAL A 4 70.01 -15.36 34.62
C VAL A 4 69.03 -15.41 33.44
N ARG A 5 68.31 -16.51 33.26
CA ARG A 5 67.23 -16.69 32.29
C ARG A 5 65.93 -16.18 32.89
N HIS A 6 65.38 -15.11 32.36
CA HIS A 6 63.99 -14.71 32.66
C HIS A 6 63.01 -15.41 31.72
N ALA A 7 62.17 -16.22 32.31
CA ALA A 7 61.01 -16.84 31.59
C ALA A 7 59.86 -15.86 31.55
N LEU A 8 59.52 -15.41 30.35
CA LEU A 8 58.32 -14.59 30.08
C LEU A 8 57.09 -15.51 30.05
N ARG A 9 56.16 -15.38 31.00
CA ARG A 9 54.84 -16.05 31.00
C ARG A 9 53.89 -15.13 30.22
N ALA A 10 53.54 -15.54 28.98
CA ALA A 10 52.48 -14.92 28.20
C ALA A 10 51.13 -15.41 28.71
N GLY A 11 50.36 -14.56 29.38
CA GLY A 11 48.97 -14.81 29.76
C GLY A 11 48.05 -14.58 28.56
N ILE A 12 47.37 -15.67 28.11
CA ILE A 12 46.36 -15.58 27.07
C ILE A 12 45.04 -15.15 27.75
N TRP A 13 44.63 -13.91 27.49
CA TRP A 13 43.32 -13.42 27.86
C TRP A 13 42.30 -13.85 26.78
N ILE A 14 41.47 -14.83 27.09
CA ILE A 14 40.31 -15.21 26.25
C ILE A 14 39.18 -14.26 26.56
N THR A 15 38.96 -13.29 25.69
CA THR A 15 37.80 -12.38 25.79
C THR A 15 36.59 -13.11 25.25
N PHE A 16 35.70 -13.57 26.14
CA PHE A 16 34.39 -14.07 25.76
C PHE A 16 33.53 -12.91 25.31
N ALA A 17 33.37 -12.74 24.00
CA ALA A 17 32.38 -11.84 23.43
C ALA A 17 30.98 -12.46 23.66
N LEU A 18 30.24 -11.91 24.60
CA LEU A 18 28.82 -12.21 24.79
C LEU A 18 28.07 -11.71 23.54
N LEU A 19 27.77 -12.61 22.61
CA LEU A 19 26.80 -12.39 21.55
C LEU A 19 25.42 -12.29 22.22
N THR A 20 24.95 -11.09 22.51
CA THR A 20 23.53 -10.85 22.83
C THR A 20 22.72 -11.10 21.55
N PRO A 21 21.77 -12.04 21.53
CA PRO A 21 20.88 -12.16 20.39
C PRO A 21 20.09 -10.86 20.28
N ALA A 22 20.23 -10.19 19.13
CA ALA A 22 19.34 -9.09 18.77
C ALA A 22 17.93 -9.67 18.71
N VAL A 23 17.11 -9.38 19.71
CA VAL A 23 15.68 -9.65 19.65
C VAL A 23 15.16 -8.75 18.53
N ALA A 24 14.95 -9.32 17.35
CA ALA A 24 14.21 -8.65 16.28
C ALA A 24 12.80 -8.38 16.85
N SER A 25 12.55 -7.13 17.23
CA SER A 25 11.20 -6.69 17.57
C SER A 25 10.35 -6.99 16.35
N ALA A 26 9.43 -7.94 16.48
CA ALA A 26 8.37 -8.15 15.51
C ALA A 26 7.67 -6.79 15.41
N VAL A 27 7.79 -6.12 14.27
CA VAL A 27 6.98 -4.95 13.96
C VAL A 27 5.55 -5.44 14.02
N ASP A 28 4.79 -5.03 15.04
CA ASP A 28 3.37 -5.34 15.14
C ASP A 28 2.70 -4.77 13.88
N THR A 29 2.48 -5.66 12.90
CA THR A 29 1.75 -5.30 11.68
C THR A 29 0.34 -4.92 12.08
N PRO A 30 -0.15 -3.73 11.73
CA PRO A 30 -1.45 -3.27 12.17
C PRO A 30 -2.53 -4.22 11.72
N ASP A 31 -3.50 -4.46 12.58
CA ASP A 31 -4.59 -5.37 12.27
C ASP A 31 -5.62 -4.71 11.35
N LEU A 32 -5.30 -4.66 10.06
CA LEU A 32 -6.24 -4.21 9.02
C LEU A 32 -7.34 -5.24 8.72
N ARG A 33 -7.27 -6.46 9.30
CA ARG A 33 -8.27 -7.52 9.07
C ARG A 33 -9.66 -7.06 9.48
N GLY A 34 -10.67 -7.54 8.77
CA GLY A 34 -12.07 -7.33 9.12
C GLY A 34 -12.93 -6.87 7.97
N HIS A 35 -14.17 -6.56 8.32
CA HIS A 35 -15.17 -6.04 7.40
C HIS A 35 -15.31 -4.54 7.62
N TRP A 36 -15.32 -3.81 6.53
CA TRP A 36 -15.25 -2.37 6.52
C TRP A 36 -16.39 -1.80 5.66
N LYS A 37 -17.08 -0.80 6.18
CA LYS A 37 -18.12 -0.06 5.47
C LYS A 37 -17.70 1.38 5.29
N ARG A 38 -17.80 1.89 4.07
CA ARG A 38 -17.44 3.28 3.75
C ARG A 38 -18.24 4.26 4.58
N ASN A 39 -17.56 5.23 5.16
CA ASN A 39 -18.16 6.37 5.84
C ASN A 39 -18.22 7.55 4.85
N PRO A 40 -19.40 7.91 4.31
CA PRO A 40 -19.52 8.95 3.29
C PRO A 40 -19.21 10.35 3.83
N GLU A 41 -19.44 10.59 5.13
CA GLU A 41 -19.21 11.90 5.75
C GLU A 41 -17.72 12.23 5.90
N LEU A 42 -16.89 11.19 6.10
CA LEU A 42 -15.44 11.31 6.27
C LEU A 42 -14.66 11.06 4.98
N SER A 43 -15.32 10.54 3.95
CA SER A 43 -14.71 10.23 2.66
C SER A 43 -14.88 11.38 1.68
N GLN A 44 -13.87 11.60 0.84
CA GLN A 44 -13.98 12.56 -0.24
C GLN A 44 -14.94 12.08 -1.34
N ASP A 45 -15.57 13.03 -2.03
CA ASP A 45 -16.35 12.72 -3.22
C ASP A 45 -15.44 12.39 -4.40
N ALA A 46 -15.49 11.12 -4.83
CA ALA A 46 -14.64 10.58 -5.88
C ALA A 46 -14.89 11.24 -7.23
N LEU A 47 -16.16 11.48 -7.58
CA LEU A 47 -16.52 12.08 -8.87
C LEU A 47 -16.00 13.52 -8.99
N SER A 48 -16.21 14.34 -7.96
CA SER A 48 -15.69 15.71 -7.92
C SER A 48 -14.16 15.75 -8.06
N LYS A 49 -13.44 14.80 -7.42
CA LYS A 49 -11.98 14.70 -7.52
C LYS A 49 -11.52 14.31 -8.92
N VAL A 50 -12.21 13.36 -9.56
CA VAL A 50 -11.91 12.92 -10.94
C VAL A 50 -12.13 14.11 -11.90
N PHE A 51 -13.29 14.78 -11.82
CA PHE A 51 -13.57 15.94 -12.68
C PHE A 51 -12.54 17.05 -12.49
N ALA A 52 -12.12 17.34 -11.27
CA ALA A 52 -11.06 18.33 -11.01
C ALA A 52 -9.71 17.94 -11.63
N SER A 53 -9.35 16.65 -11.63
CA SER A 53 -8.10 16.16 -12.21
C SER A 53 -8.12 16.13 -13.74
N LEU A 54 -9.29 16.01 -14.33
CA LEU A 54 -9.51 16.03 -15.78
C LEU A 54 -9.75 17.43 -16.33
N ALA A 55 -9.99 18.46 -15.48
CA ALA A 55 -10.53 19.77 -15.81
C ALA A 55 -10.11 20.29 -17.19
N LEU A 56 -11.04 20.21 -18.11
CA LEU A 56 -10.91 20.68 -19.49
C LEU A 56 -11.49 22.09 -19.56
N GLU A 57 -10.63 23.06 -19.65
CA GLU A 57 -11.07 24.43 -19.92
C GLU A 57 -11.56 24.52 -21.38
N GLY A 58 -12.88 24.30 -21.57
CA GLY A 58 -13.60 24.71 -22.77
C GLY A 58 -13.37 23.90 -24.05
N ARG A 59 -12.59 22.82 -24.05
CA ARG A 59 -12.42 21.94 -25.22
C ARG A 59 -13.05 20.56 -24.98
N GLY A 60 -13.61 19.97 -26.02
CA GLY A 60 -14.07 18.58 -25.98
C GLY A 60 -12.90 17.60 -25.85
N PHE A 61 -13.18 16.39 -25.37
CA PHE A 61 -12.22 15.29 -25.33
C PHE A 61 -11.92 14.79 -26.75
N SER A 62 -10.67 14.44 -27.01
CA SER A 62 -10.35 13.54 -28.11
C SER A 62 -10.91 12.14 -27.85
N PRO A 63 -11.09 11.28 -28.85
CA PRO A 63 -11.59 9.92 -28.64
C PRO A 63 -10.75 9.08 -27.66
N ASP A 64 -9.44 9.33 -27.57
CA ASP A 64 -8.54 8.64 -26.65
C ASP A 64 -8.69 9.16 -25.23
N GLU A 65 -8.81 10.48 -25.05
CA GLU A 65 -9.11 11.10 -23.77
C GLU A 65 -10.48 10.65 -23.22
N GLN A 66 -11.49 10.54 -24.10
CA GLN A 66 -12.80 10.03 -23.69
C GLN A 66 -12.73 8.58 -23.19
N ARG A 67 -12.03 7.69 -23.92
CA ARG A 67 -11.82 6.31 -23.48
C ARG A 67 -11.11 6.22 -22.14
N PHE A 68 -10.09 7.03 -21.95
CA PHE A 68 -9.38 7.08 -20.66
C PHE A 68 -10.28 7.61 -19.54
N HIS A 69 -11.05 8.66 -19.80
CA HIS A 69 -12.03 9.20 -18.84
C HIS A 69 -13.04 8.14 -18.40
N ASP A 70 -13.65 7.43 -19.37
CA ASP A 70 -14.64 6.38 -19.07
C ASP A 70 -14.03 5.21 -18.29
N ALA A 71 -12.77 4.84 -18.62
CA ALA A 71 -12.03 3.82 -17.87
C ALA A 71 -11.70 4.32 -16.45
N LEU A 72 -11.31 5.58 -16.27
CA LEU A 72 -11.02 6.17 -14.97
C LEU A 72 -12.26 6.22 -14.06
N LEU A 73 -13.41 6.60 -14.60
CA LEU A 73 -14.68 6.59 -13.85
C LEU A 73 -15.09 5.19 -13.41
N LYS A 74 -14.84 4.16 -14.24
CA LYS A 74 -15.07 2.76 -13.87
C LYS A 74 -14.07 2.28 -12.81
N PHE A 75 -12.81 2.72 -12.93
CA PHE A 75 -11.75 2.35 -12.00
C PHE A 75 -11.96 2.96 -10.60
N ILE A 76 -12.39 4.24 -10.55
CA ILE A 76 -12.65 4.95 -9.28
C ILE A 76 -14.08 4.67 -8.80
N LYS A 77 -14.49 3.43 -8.95
CA LYS A 77 -15.74 2.96 -8.40
C LYS A 77 -15.76 3.18 -6.88
N VAL A 78 -16.85 3.77 -6.40
CA VAL A 78 -17.06 3.89 -4.95
C VAL A 78 -17.27 2.49 -4.39
N ILE A 79 -16.34 2.05 -3.57
CA ILE A 79 -16.40 0.77 -2.87
C ILE A 79 -17.10 1.01 -1.54
N ASP A 80 -18.34 0.58 -1.41
CA ASP A 80 -19.12 0.76 -0.19
C ASP A 80 -18.69 -0.16 0.93
N ARG A 81 -18.23 -1.36 0.58
CA ARG A 81 -17.77 -2.37 1.54
C ARG A 81 -16.54 -3.05 1.03
N LEU A 82 -15.65 -3.40 1.94
CA LEU A 82 -14.51 -4.23 1.68
C LEU A 82 -14.22 -5.13 2.88
N GLN A 83 -13.63 -6.28 2.59
CA GLN A 83 -13.12 -7.19 3.61
C GLN A 83 -11.62 -7.34 3.38
N ILE A 84 -10.85 -7.29 4.46
CA ILE A 84 -9.40 -7.51 4.44
C ILE A 84 -9.08 -8.76 5.23
N GLU A 85 -8.39 -9.71 4.60
CA GLU A 85 -7.81 -10.89 5.20
C GLU A 85 -6.29 -10.79 5.11
N LEU A 86 -5.61 -11.09 6.21
CA LEU A 86 -4.15 -11.10 6.28
C LEU A 86 -3.69 -12.50 6.64
N THR A 87 -2.74 -13.02 5.87
CA THR A 87 -1.95 -14.20 6.22
C THR A 87 -0.49 -13.82 6.46
N ALA A 88 0.37 -14.77 6.76
CA ALA A 88 1.81 -14.52 6.86
C ALA A 88 2.44 -14.12 5.51
N GLU A 89 1.80 -14.48 4.39
CA GLU A 89 2.38 -14.30 3.05
C GLU A 89 1.65 -13.31 2.18
N ASP A 90 0.35 -13.08 2.41
CA ASP A 90 -0.49 -12.28 1.54
C ASP A 90 -1.48 -11.37 2.28
N VAL A 91 -1.96 -10.38 1.54
CA VAL A 91 -3.08 -9.50 1.88
C VAL A 91 -4.15 -9.71 0.82
N LYS A 92 -5.32 -10.17 1.22
CA LYS A 92 -6.47 -10.35 0.35
C LYS A 92 -7.49 -9.25 0.65
N ILE A 93 -7.89 -8.52 -0.37
CA ILE A 93 -8.92 -7.49 -0.31
C ILE A 93 -10.09 -7.96 -1.17
N ILE A 94 -11.25 -8.13 -0.53
CA ILE A 94 -12.51 -8.53 -1.19
C ILE A 94 -13.39 -7.30 -1.25
N LEU A 95 -13.79 -6.91 -2.44
CA LEU A 95 -14.63 -5.74 -2.68
C LEU A 95 -16.12 -6.14 -2.68
N SER A 96 -16.99 -5.14 -2.62
CA SER A 96 -18.45 -5.35 -2.50
C SER A 96 -19.13 -6.05 -3.69
N ASP A 97 -18.44 -6.24 -4.78
CA ASP A 97 -18.88 -6.95 -5.99
C ASP A 97 -18.20 -8.32 -6.18
N ASP A 98 -17.70 -8.88 -5.07
CA ASP A 98 -16.98 -10.15 -5.01
C ASP A 98 -15.65 -10.17 -5.82
N GLU A 99 -15.17 -9.00 -6.28
CA GLU A 99 -13.84 -8.86 -6.83
C GLU A 99 -12.79 -9.10 -5.75
N VAL A 100 -11.88 -10.03 -5.98
CA VAL A 100 -10.82 -10.39 -5.04
C VAL A 100 -9.48 -9.91 -5.56
N GLN A 101 -8.79 -9.12 -4.77
CA GLN A 101 -7.44 -8.64 -5.05
C GLN A 101 -6.46 -9.25 -4.04
N ILE A 102 -5.41 -9.93 -4.52
CA ILE A 102 -4.42 -10.57 -3.66
C ILE A 102 -3.05 -9.92 -3.90
N TYR A 103 -2.45 -9.45 -2.82
CA TYR A 103 -1.15 -8.81 -2.80
C TYR A 103 -0.18 -9.63 -1.95
N TYR A 104 1.08 -9.69 -2.37
CA TYR A 104 2.15 -10.39 -1.66
C TYR A 104 3.21 -9.36 -1.26
N PRO A 105 3.19 -8.88 -0.01
CA PRO A 105 4.17 -7.88 0.45
C PRO A 105 5.61 -8.33 0.22
N GLY A 106 6.40 -7.44 -0.37
CA GLY A 106 7.79 -7.71 -0.75
C GLY A 106 7.98 -8.44 -2.08
N ARG A 107 6.90 -8.76 -2.83
CA ARG A 107 6.99 -9.41 -4.16
C ARG A 107 6.41 -8.50 -5.23
N SER A 108 7.07 -8.43 -6.39
CA SER A 108 6.54 -7.78 -7.59
C SER A 108 5.75 -8.76 -8.44
N ARG A 109 4.68 -8.28 -9.06
CA ARG A 109 3.87 -9.01 -10.04
C ARG A 109 3.56 -8.14 -11.23
N VAL A 110 3.30 -8.77 -12.38
CA VAL A 110 2.84 -8.08 -13.58
C VAL A 110 1.44 -8.58 -13.91
N ARG A 111 0.51 -7.63 -14.16
CA ARG A 111 -0.87 -7.90 -14.61
C ARG A 111 -1.30 -6.92 -15.68
N ASP A 112 -2.41 -7.19 -16.35
CA ASP A 112 -3.03 -6.21 -17.24
C ASP A 112 -3.73 -5.10 -16.44
N GLY A 113 -3.57 -3.87 -16.90
CA GLY A 113 -4.13 -2.69 -16.23
C GLY A 113 -5.52 -2.33 -16.74
N VAL A 114 -6.43 -1.99 -15.83
CA VAL A 114 -7.80 -1.53 -16.17
C VAL A 114 -7.76 -0.23 -17.00
N LEU A 115 -6.81 0.65 -16.73
CA LEU A 115 -6.59 1.89 -17.47
C LEU A 115 -5.70 1.72 -18.72
N GLY A 116 -5.41 0.47 -19.09
CA GLY A 116 -4.58 0.07 -20.23
C GLY A 116 -3.13 -0.22 -19.84
N GLY A 117 -2.43 -0.97 -20.72
CA GLY A 117 -1.04 -1.36 -20.53
C GLY A 117 -0.82 -2.46 -19.50
N ARG A 118 0.42 -2.94 -19.40
CA ARG A 118 0.85 -3.90 -18.38
C ARG A 118 1.28 -3.15 -17.12
N LEU A 119 0.78 -3.57 -15.97
CA LEU A 119 1.09 -2.99 -14.66
C LEU A 119 2.12 -3.83 -13.93
N GLU A 120 3.18 -3.21 -13.44
CA GLU A 120 3.98 -3.76 -12.37
C GLU A 120 3.31 -3.41 -11.04
N VAL A 121 3.00 -4.43 -10.24
CA VAL A 121 2.33 -4.29 -8.94
C VAL A 121 3.28 -4.70 -7.84
N VAL A 122 3.52 -3.81 -6.89
CA VAL A 122 4.35 -4.06 -5.69
C VAL A 122 3.55 -3.68 -4.47
N ALA A 123 3.49 -4.58 -3.50
CA ALA A 123 2.96 -4.28 -2.16
C ALA A 123 4.06 -4.38 -1.12
N HIS A 124 4.05 -3.51 -0.12
CA HIS A 124 4.98 -3.57 1.02
C HIS A 124 4.40 -2.86 2.23
N TRP A 125 4.89 -3.23 3.40
CA TRP A 125 4.60 -2.53 4.64
C TRP A 125 5.57 -1.38 4.84
N ARG A 126 5.05 -0.23 5.27
CA ARG A 126 5.82 0.93 5.72
C ARG A 126 5.34 1.31 7.13
N GLY A 127 6.01 0.77 8.13
CA GLY A 127 5.51 0.83 9.50
C GLY A 127 4.16 0.10 9.61
N ASP A 128 3.12 0.83 9.99
CA ASP A 128 1.75 0.37 10.15
C ASP A 128 0.85 0.61 8.91
N GLU A 129 1.44 0.95 7.79
CA GLU A 129 0.75 1.26 6.55
C GLU A 129 1.06 0.23 5.47
N LEU A 130 0.03 -0.35 4.86
CA LEU A 130 0.17 -1.17 3.65
C LEU A 130 0.19 -0.26 2.42
N ILE A 131 1.29 -0.27 1.69
CA ILE A 131 1.45 0.46 0.44
C ILE A 131 1.33 -0.51 -0.73
N ILE A 132 0.43 -0.21 -1.66
CA ILE A 132 0.26 -0.91 -2.92
C ILE A 132 0.59 0.06 -4.04
N GLN A 133 1.59 -0.27 -4.86
CA GLN A 133 2.00 0.53 -6.01
C GLN A 133 1.71 -0.24 -7.28
N GLU A 134 1.09 0.44 -8.25
CA GLU A 134 0.89 -0.06 -9.60
C GLU A 134 1.51 0.94 -10.57
N LYS A 135 2.40 0.48 -11.44
CA LYS A 135 3.13 1.33 -12.38
C LYS A 135 3.06 0.77 -13.78
N ASN A 136 2.87 1.65 -14.77
CA ASN A 136 2.98 1.35 -16.19
C ASN A 136 3.67 2.50 -16.93
N GLU A 137 3.67 2.44 -18.26
CA GLU A 137 4.24 3.48 -19.13
C GLU A 137 3.51 4.84 -19.03
N PHE A 138 2.25 4.87 -18.58
CA PHE A 138 1.45 6.10 -18.48
C PHE A 138 1.62 6.80 -17.13
N GLY A 139 1.90 6.05 -16.07
CA GLY A 139 2.02 6.65 -14.76
C GLY A 139 2.09 5.64 -13.62
N LYS A 140 1.71 6.11 -12.44
CA LYS A 140 1.79 5.39 -11.18
C LYS A 140 0.52 5.60 -10.35
N LEU A 141 -0.04 4.50 -9.87
CA LEU A 141 -1.06 4.49 -8.83
C LEU A 141 -0.43 4.03 -7.52
N VAL A 142 -0.73 4.72 -6.44
CA VAL A 142 -0.36 4.32 -5.08
C VAL A 142 -1.63 4.28 -4.25
N GLN A 143 -1.87 3.16 -3.60
CA GLN A 143 -2.88 3.04 -2.56
C GLN A 143 -2.17 2.81 -1.23
N SER A 144 -2.57 3.55 -0.20
CA SER A 144 -2.10 3.32 1.15
C SER A 144 -3.26 3.04 2.08
N LEU A 145 -3.14 1.96 2.85
CA LEU A 145 -4.15 1.49 3.79
C LEU A 145 -3.56 1.54 5.20
N SER A 146 -4.20 2.27 6.10
CA SER A 146 -3.78 2.39 7.49
C SER A 146 -4.98 2.58 8.42
N LEU A 147 -4.81 2.32 9.71
CA LEU A 147 -5.81 2.71 10.72
C LEU A 147 -5.51 4.13 11.19
N ASN A 148 -6.54 4.96 11.24
CA ASN A 148 -6.43 6.26 11.89
C ASN A 148 -6.51 6.13 13.43
N ARG A 149 -6.40 7.24 14.15
CA ARG A 149 -6.42 7.25 15.62
C ARG A 149 -7.71 6.73 16.24
N GLU A 150 -8.82 6.80 15.51
CA GLU A 150 -10.13 6.28 15.91
C GLU A 150 -10.32 4.79 15.53
N GLY A 151 -9.30 4.14 14.99
CA GLY A 151 -9.37 2.75 14.55
C GLY A 151 -10.16 2.52 13.26
N ARG A 152 -10.45 3.58 12.50
CA ARG A 152 -11.07 3.50 11.19
C ARG A 152 -10.04 3.23 10.11
N LEU A 153 -10.39 2.48 9.08
CA LEU A 153 -9.53 2.26 7.94
C LEU A 153 -9.54 3.49 7.03
N ALA A 154 -8.38 4.07 6.83
CA ALA A 154 -8.14 5.13 5.86
C ALA A 154 -7.47 4.53 4.62
N VAL A 155 -8.06 4.75 3.45
CA VAL A 155 -7.52 4.35 2.14
C VAL A 155 -7.25 5.61 1.35
N LEU A 156 -5.98 5.94 1.16
CA LEU A 156 -5.55 7.06 0.33
C LEU A 156 -5.11 6.52 -1.03
N LEU A 157 -5.77 6.96 -2.09
CA LEU A 157 -5.41 6.70 -3.47
C LEU A 157 -4.73 7.92 -4.06
N SER A 158 -3.57 7.72 -4.68
CA SER A 158 -2.84 8.74 -5.45
C SER A 158 -2.56 8.18 -6.84
N LEU A 159 -3.17 8.78 -7.86
CA LEU A 159 -2.92 8.46 -9.26
C LEU A 159 -2.19 9.64 -9.92
N ASP A 160 -0.95 9.38 -10.33
CA ASP A 160 -0.14 10.27 -11.17
C ASP A 160 -0.02 9.64 -12.56
N ASP A 161 -0.80 10.14 -13.50
CA ASP A 161 -0.88 9.64 -14.88
C ASP A 161 -0.72 10.81 -15.85
N ARG A 162 0.15 10.68 -16.85
CA ARG A 162 0.44 11.77 -17.81
C ARG A 162 -0.78 12.23 -18.61
N ARG A 163 -1.87 11.49 -18.59
CA ARG A 163 -3.16 11.83 -19.20
C ARG A 163 -4.02 12.71 -18.31
N LEU A 164 -3.67 12.85 -17.03
CA LEU A 164 -4.30 13.76 -16.09
C LEU A 164 -3.61 15.13 -16.15
N ARG A 165 -4.37 16.19 -15.92
CA ARG A 165 -3.82 17.53 -15.78
C ARG A 165 -3.11 17.75 -14.44
N ALA A 166 -3.60 17.09 -13.40
CA ALA A 166 -3.01 17.08 -12.07
C ALA A 166 -3.18 15.70 -11.44
N PRO A 167 -2.30 15.27 -10.52
CA PRO A 167 -2.46 14.04 -9.81
C PRO A 167 -3.81 13.97 -9.09
N LEU A 168 -4.49 12.82 -9.22
CA LEU A 168 -5.72 12.55 -8.50
C LEU A 168 -5.40 12.04 -7.11
N LEU A 169 -5.89 12.74 -6.08
CA LEU A 169 -5.81 12.32 -4.68
C LEU A 169 -7.21 12.09 -4.14
N LEU A 170 -7.46 10.88 -3.63
CA LEU A 170 -8.75 10.49 -3.09
C LEU A 170 -8.59 9.78 -1.75
N LEU A 171 -9.18 10.34 -0.70
CA LEU A 171 -9.27 9.71 0.62
C LEU A 171 -10.65 9.07 0.80
N SER A 172 -10.65 7.78 1.12
CA SER A 172 -11.83 7.04 1.58
C SER A 172 -11.61 6.56 3.00
N VAL A 173 -12.61 6.74 3.86
CA VAL A 173 -12.58 6.31 5.26
C VAL A 173 -13.68 5.27 5.46
N TYR A 174 -13.37 4.22 6.21
CA TYR A 174 -14.27 3.11 6.47
C TYR A 174 -14.37 2.83 7.96
N ASP A 175 -15.58 2.60 8.42
CA ASP A 175 -15.88 2.14 9.77
C ASP A 175 -15.83 0.60 9.80
N ARG A 176 -15.29 0.03 10.89
CA ARG A 176 -15.30 -1.42 11.10
C ARG A 176 -16.73 -1.89 11.38
N VAL A 177 -17.14 -2.95 10.71
CA VAL A 177 -18.47 -3.55 10.90
C VAL A 177 -18.36 -5.03 11.23
N PRO A 178 -19.36 -5.64 11.91
CA PRO A 178 -19.39 -7.08 12.11
C PRO A 178 -19.39 -7.84 10.78
N ALA A 179 -18.87 -9.06 10.77
CA ALA A 179 -19.04 -9.97 9.64
C ALA A 179 -20.54 -10.14 9.36
N GLN A 180 -20.92 -10.03 8.11
CA GLN A 180 -22.28 -10.37 7.72
C GLN A 180 -22.43 -11.90 7.68
N PRO A 181 -23.54 -12.45 8.20
CA PRO A 181 -23.80 -13.87 8.13
C PRO A 181 -23.97 -14.37 6.70
#